data_b0cc198cdd5cd68a627f0815c687028e
#
_entry.id   b0cc198cdd5cd68a627f0815c687028e
#
_cell.length_a   1.000
_cell.length_b   1.000
_cell.length_c   1.000
_cell.angle_alpha   90.00
_cell.angle_beta   90.00
_cell.angle_gamma   90.00
#
_symmetry.space_group_name_H-M   'P 1'
#
loop_
_entity.id
_entity.type
_entity.pdbx_description
1 polymer ?
#
loop_
_entity_poly.entity_id
_entity_poly.type
_entity_poly.pdbx_seq_one_letter_code
_entity_poly.pdbx_strand_id
1 'polypeptide(L)'
;PLERISLNPLQPRKHFDESKIIELSKSIENQGVIQPLVVRVHPELSGHYQLVAGERRLRALKMLDYQEIPVLIRNIKDHDLLETALLENIQRENLTPMEEARSYQNLLREHGYTQDKLAERIGKDRTTISNLIRLLQLPESIQNDVELGRMTSGHARALVSLPSEDLQLLLRKQLLQQEWSVRETEKRVRCLLYTSDAADDSRS
;
A
#
# COMPACT_ATOMS: atom_id res chain seq x y z
N PRO A 1 1.90 4.25 -32.09
CA PRO A 1 2.32 2.84 -32.20
C PRO A 1 2.53 2.19 -30.85
N LEU A 2 1.98 0.97 -30.66
CA LEU A 2 2.06 0.23 -29.40
C LEU A 2 3.51 -0.15 -29.02
N GLU A 3 4.33 -0.43 -30.01
CA GLU A 3 5.75 -0.79 -29.86
C GLU A 3 6.58 0.31 -29.19
N ARG A 4 6.17 1.56 -29.31
CA ARG A 4 6.87 2.71 -28.74
C ARG A 4 6.51 2.97 -27.27
N ILE A 5 5.67 2.12 -26.67
CA ILE A 5 5.25 2.26 -25.27
C ILE A 5 6.02 1.25 -24.42
N SER A 6 6.93 1.76 -23.57
CA SER A 6 7.66 0.99 -22.57
C SER A 6 6.91 0.95 -21.23
N LEU A 7 7.12 -0.12 -20.47
CA LEU A 7 6.65 -0.17 -19.08
C LEU A 7 7.52 0.72 -18.19
N ASN A 8 6.92 1.24 -17.13
CA ASN A 8 7.68 1.94 -16.10
C ASN A 8 8.34 0.90 -15.18
N PRO A 9 9.69 0.86 -15.06
CA PRO A 9 10.39 -0.08 -14.18
C PRO A 9 10.08 0.15 -12.68
N LEU A 10 9.58 1.33 -12.32
CA LEU A 10 9.20 1.71 -10.95
C LEU A 10 7.77 1.29 -10.56
N GLN A 11 7.06 0.56 -11.42
CA GLN A 11 5.69 0.12 -11.12
C GLN A 11 5.68 -0.91 -9.96
N PRO A 12 4.89 -0.68 -8.91
CA PRO A 12 4.89 -1.53 -7.72
C PRO A 12 4.21 -2.89 -7.94
N ARG A 13 3.40 -3.02 -9.00
CA ARG A 13 2.63 -4.25 -9.25
C ARG A 13 3.44 -5.27 -10.05
N LYS A 14 3.85 -6.37 -9.38
CA LYS A 14 4.60 -7.47 -10.01
C LYS A 14 3.74 -8.67 -10.44
N HIS A 15 2.56 -8.87 -9.82
CA HIS A 15 1.69 -10.01 -10.12
C HIS A 15 0.41 -9.56 -10.82
N PHE A 16 0.15 -10.18 -11.97
CA PHE A 16 -1.06 -9.99 -12.75
C PHE A 16 -1.74 -11.34 -12.96
N ASP A 17 -3.02 -11.36 -12.68
CA ASP A 17 -3.86 -12.51 -12.93
C ASP A 17 -4.14 -12.60 -14.44
N GLU A 18 -3.59 -13.61 -15.07
CA GLU A 18 -3.69 -13.83 -16.52
C GLU A 18 -5.15 -14.02 -16.95
N SER A 19 -5.97 -14.69 -16.14
CA SER A 19 -7.39 -14.91 -16.46
C SER A 19 -8.14 -13.59 -16.63
N LYS A 20 -7.83 -12.60 -15.76
CA LYS A 20 -8.42 -11.26 -15.83
C LYS A 20 -7.87 -10.40 -16.97
N ILE A 21 -6.69 -10.71 -17.50
CA ILE A 21 -6.16 -10.06 -18.70
C ILE A 21 -6.87 -10.60 -19.94
N ILE A 22 -7.10 -11.93 -19.99
CA ILE A 22 -7.85 -12.59 -21.08
C ILE A 22 -9.31 -12.10 -21.11
N GLU A 23 -9.96 -11.96 -19.97
CA GLU A 23 -11.30 -11.37 -19.90
C GLU A 23 -11.34 -9.94 -20.43
N LEU A 24 -10.35 -9.14 -20.04
CA LEU A 24 -10.22 -7.76 -20.50
C LEU A 24 -9.92 -7.70 -22.02
N SER A 25 -9.11 -8.62 -22.56
CA SER A 25 -8.83 -8.66 -24.00
C SER A 25 -10.10 -8.93 -24.80
N LYS A 26 -10.95 -9.86 -24.38
CA LYS A 26 -12.25 -10.11 -25.01
C LYS A 26 -13.18 -8.89 -24.95
N SER A 27 -13.17 -8.17 -23.84
CA SER A 27 -13.95 -6.93 -23.74
C SER A 27 -13.44 -5.85 -24.70
N ILE A 28 -12.11 -5.70 -24.82
CA ILE A 28 -11.49 -4.74 -25.75
C ILE A 28 -11.77 -5.13 -27.21
N GLU A 29 -11.73 -6.42 -27.56
CA GLU A 29 -12.04 -6.91 -28.89
C GLU A 29 -13.48 -6.57 -29.30
N ASN A 30 -14.44 -6.68 -28.38
CA ASN A 30 -15.86 -6.42 -28.65
C ASN A 30 -16.24 -4.94 -28.64
N GLN A 31 -15.67 -4.14 -27.75
CA GLN A 31 -16.10 -2.76 -27.48
C GLN A 31 -15.05 -1.71 -27.83
N GLY A 32 -13.86 -2.14 -28.23
CA GLY A 32 -12.73 -1.25 -28.44
C GLY A 32 -12.12 -0.73 -27.14
N VAL A 33 -11.18 0.20 -27.28
CA VAL A 33 -10.49 0.83 -26.14
C VAL A 33 -11.32 2.01 -25.62
N ILE A 34 -12.24 1.75 -24.69
CA ILE A 34 -13.11 2.80 -24.10
C ILE A 34 -12.28 3.82 -23.32
N GLN A 35 -11.31 3.35 -22.53
CA GLN A 35 -10.42 4.21 -21.74
C GLN A 35 -9.01 4.17 -22.31
N PRO A 36 -8.45 5.30 -22.80
CA PRO A 36 -7.11 5.36 -23.33
C PRO A 36 -6.06 5.03 -22.26
N LEU A 37 -4.89 4.55 -22.71
CA LEU A 37 -3.72 4.45 -21.84
C LEU A 37 -3.22 5.85 -21.51
N VAL A 38 -2.73 6.03 -20.29
CA VAL A 38 -2.03 7.26 -19.92
C VAL A 38 -0.53 7.01 -20.07
N VAL A 39 0.13 7.84 -20.89
CA VAL A 39 1.56 7.75 -21.15
C VAL A 39 2.23 9.12 -20.97
N ARG A 40 3.54 9.11 -20.77
CA ARG A 40 4.39 10.30 -20.86
C ARG A 40 5.43 10.13 -21.96
N VAL A 41 6.04 11.21 -22.39
CA VAL A 41 7.20 11.16 -23.26
C VAL A 41 8.34 10.45 -22.52
N HIS A 42 9.02 9.52 -23.19
CA HIS A 42 10.15 8.80 -22.58
C HIS A 42 11.30 9.77 -22.31
N PRO A 43 11.89 9.78 -21.09
CA PRO A 43 12.91 10.76 -20.74
C PRO A 43 14.19 10.64 -21.56
N GLU A 44 14.56 9.45 -22.01
CA GLU A 44 15.82 9.15 -22.69
C GLU A 44 15.66 8.83 -24.19
N LEU A 45 14.50 8.32 -24.60
CA LEU A 45 14.27 7.83 -25.96
C LEU A 45 13.32 8.74 -26.73
N SER A 46 13.85 9.52 -27.67
CA SER A 46 13.03 10.40 -28.52
C SER A 46 12.02 9.61 -29.33
N GLY A 47 10.77 10.08 -29.39
CA GLY A 47 9.68 9.43 -30.10
C GLY A 47 9.11 8.17 -29.44
N HIS A 48 9.54 7.86 -28.21
CA HIS A 48 9.01 6.79 -27.38
C HIS A 48 8.21 7.34 -26.20
N TYR A 49 7.38 6.49 -25.62
CA TYR A 49 6.51 6.82 -24.50
C TYR A 49 6.71 5.85 -23.37
N GLN A 50 6.49 6.29 -22.16
CA GLN A 50 6.51 5.45 -20.97
C GLN A 50 5.11 5.39 -20.36
N LEU A 51 4.65 4.18 -20.03
CA LEU A 51 3.34 3.97 -19.46
C LEU A 51 3.26 4.57 -18.03
N VAL A 52 2.24 5.40 -17.83
CA VAL A 52 1.89 5.97 -16.53
C VAL A 52 0.82 5.12 -15.84
N ALA A 53 -0.27 4.83 -16.55
CA ALA A 53 -1.39 4.03 -16.03
C ALA A 53 -2.01 3.18 -17.14
N GLY A 54 -2.52 1.99 -16.75
CA GLY A 54 -3.22 1.08 -17.65
C GLY A 54 -2.44 -0.16 -18.07
N GLU A 55 -1.54 -0.70 -17.25
CA GLU A 55 -0.71 -1.86 -17.60
C GLU A 55 -1.52 -3.11 -18.01
N ARG A 56 -2.64 -3.41 -17.34
CA ARG A 56 -3.50 -4.52 -17.73
C ARG A 56 -4.04 -4.33 -19.15
N ARG A 57 -4.44 -3.09 -19.50
CA ARG A 57 -4.89 -2.75 -20.86
C ARG A 57 -3.76 -2.87 -21.88
N LEU A 58 -2.56 -2.38 -21.54
CA LEU A 58 -1.40 -2.53 -22.41
C LEU A 58 -1.09 -4.00 -22.71
N ARG A 59 -1.15 -4.88 -21.70
CA ARG A 59 -0.94 -6.32 -21.87
C ARG A 59 -2.03 -6.96 -22.73
N ALA A 60 -3.30 -6.64 -22.46
CA ALA A 60 -4.42 -7.12 -23.28
C ALA A 60 -4.33 -6.67 -24.75
N LEU A 61 -3.94 -5.42 -24.98
CA LEU A 61 -3.74 -4.87 -26.33
C LEU A 61 -2.57 -5.53 -27.07
N LYS A 62 -1.49 -5.89 -26.37
CA LYS A 62 -0.38 -6.66 -26.93
C LYS A 62 -0.80 -8.08 -27.30
N MET A 63 -1.68 -8.73 -26.50
CA MET A 63 -2.23 -10.04 -26.84
C MET A 63 -3.13 -10.03 -28.09
N LEU A 64 -3.75 -8.88 -28.39
CA LEU A 64 -4.62 -8.68 -29.53
C LEU A 64 -3.87 -8.14 -30.78
N ASP A 65 -2.54 -8.03 -30.72
CA ASP A 65 -1.67 -7.52 -31.81
C ASP A 65 -2.09 -6.14 -32.34
N TYR A 66 -2.62 -5.26 -31.48
CA TYR A 66 -2.91 -3.88 -31.88
C TYR A 66 -1.65 -3.13 -32.26
N GLN A 67 -1.64 -2.53 -33.45
CA GLN A 67 -0.50 -1.75 -33.94
C GLN A 67 -0.51 -0.32 -33.38
N GLU A 68 -1.69 0.29 -33.33
CA GLU A 68 -1.88 1.66 -32.90
C GLU A 68 -3.05 1.76 -31.94
N ILE A 69 -2.91 2.58 -30.90
CA ILE A 69 -3.93 2.78 -29.86
C ILE A 69 -4.03 4.26 -29.49
N PRO A 70 -5.21 4.72 -29.09
CA PRO A 70 -5.36 6.06 -28.52
C PRO A 70 -4.67 6.11 -27.16
N VAL A 71 -3.85 7.14 -26.95
CA VAL A 71 -3.16 7.39 -25.67
C VAL A 71 -3.39 8.82 -25.20
N LEU A 72 -3.45 9.01 -23.89
CA LEU A 72 -3.45 10.34 -23.27
C LEU A 72 -2.01 10.66 -22.86
N ILE A 73 -1.38 11.61 -23.52
CA ILE A 73 -0.03 12.05 -23.18
C ILE A 73 -0.12 13.06 -22.04
N ARG A 74 0.57 12.77 -20.91
CA ARG A 74 0.70 13.66 -19.76
C ARG A 74 2.16 14.05 -19.60
N ASN A 75 2.41 15.35 -19.38
CA ASN A 75 3.74 15.82 -19.04
C ASN A 75 3.96 15.67 -17.52
N ILE A 76 4.46 14.50 -17.11
CA ILE A 76 4.64 14.13 -15.71
C ILE A 76 6.14 13.90 -15.47
N LYS A 77 6.71 14.57 -14.48
CA LYS A 77 8.11 14.36 -14.06
C LYS A 77 8.25 12.99 -13.37
N ASP A 78 9.48 12.47 -13.28
CA ASP A 78 9.74 11.16 -12.66
C ASP A 78 9.22 11.08 -11.23
N HIS A 79 9.43 12.12 -10.46
CA HIS A 79 8.93 12.22 -9.08
C HIS A 79 7.39 12.14 -9.00
N ASP A 80 6.69 12.88 -9.85
CA ASP A 80 5.23 12.95 -9.88
C ASP A 80 4.62 11.65 -10.43
N LEU A 81 5.37 10.93 -11.29
CA LEU A 81 4.96 9.65 -11.84
C LEU A 81 4.87 8.56 -10.76
N LEU A 82 5.92 8.46 -9.95
CA LEU A 82 5.95 7.50 -8.83
C LEU A 82 4.90 7.86 -7.78
N GLU A 83 4.75 9.14 -7.48
CA GLU A 83 3.70 9.65 -6.59
C GLU A 83 2.30 9.27 -7.09
N THR A 84 2.01 9.52 -8.37
CA THR A 84 0.70 9.18 -8.97
C THR A 84 0.44 7.69 -8.91
N ALA A 85 1.44 6.85 -9.21
CA ALA A 85 1.32 5.40 -9.14
C ALA A 85 1.09 4.89 -7.72
N LEU A 86 1.74 5.49 -6.72
CA LEU A 86 1.56 5.17 -5.30
C LEU A 86 0.18 5.59 -4.80
N LEU A 87 -0.30 6.79 -5.17
CA LEU A 87 -1.63 7.27 -4.80
C LEU A 87 -2.73 6.41 -5.44
N GLU A 88 -2.59 6.04 -6.74
CA GLU A 88 -3.53 5.11 -7.39
C GLU A 88 -3.55 3.76 -6.66
N ASN A 89 -2.37 3.24 -6.29
CA ASN A 89 -2.29 1.97 -5.57
C ASN A 89 -2.96 2.04 -4.18
N ILE A 90 -2.82 3.15 -3.47
CA ILE A 90 -3.45 3.39 -2.16
C ILE A 90 -4.99 3.45 -2.26
N GLN A 91 -5.53 3.94 -3.37
CA GLN A 91 -6.98 4.02 -3.60
C GLN A 91 -7.62 2.68 -3.99
N ARG A 92 -6.87 1.58 -3.97
CA ARG A 92 -7.42 0.24 -4.27
C ARG A 92 -8.19 -0.29 -3.06
N GLU A 93 -9.36 -0.90 -3.34
CA GLU A 93 -10.30 -1.38 -2.31
C GLU A 93 -9.80 -2.56 -1.46
N ASN A 94 -8.65 -3.20 -1.79
CA ASN A 94 -8.22 -4.46 -1.19
C ASN A 94 -6.77 -4.43 -0.65
N LEU A 95 -6.29 -3.30 -0.17
CA LEU A 95 -4.99 -3.25 0.51
C LEU A 95 -5.10 -3.78 1.93
N THR A 96 -4.13 -4.60 2.33
CA THR A 96 -3.97 -4.95 3.73
C THR A 96 -3.51 -3.74 4.55
N PRO A 97 -3.78 -3.70 5.87
CA PRO A 97 -3.30 -2.61 6.73
C PRO A 97 -1.79 -2.40 6.68
N MET A 98 -1.02 -3.47 6.46
CA MET A 98 0.43 -3.40 6.36
C MET A 98 0.90 -2.83 5.01
N GLU A 99 0.21 -3.17 3.90
CA GLU A 99 0.46 -2.57 2.59
C GLU A 99 0.15 -1.07 2.58
N GLU A 100 -0.98 -0.66 3.19
CA GLU A 100 -1.30 0.76 3.38
C GLU A 100 -0.22 1.47 4.19
N ALA A 101 0.20 0.89 5.32
CA ALA A 101 1.22 1.49 6.18
C ALA A 101 2.55 1.70 5.44
N ARG A 102 3.02 0.69 4.69
CA ARG A 102 4.25 0.79 3.87
C ARG A 102 4.13 1.84 2.78
N SER A 103 2.98 1.91 2.11
CA SER A 103 2.73 2.90 1.06
C SER A 103 2.73 4.32 1.63
N TYR A 104 2.11 4.54 2.79
CA TYR A 104 2.12 5.84 3.48
C TYR A 104 3.53 6.23 3.93
N GLN A 105 4.27 5.29 4.53
CA GLN A 105 5.65 5.55 4.94
C GLN A 105 6.53 5.94 3.76
N ASN A 106 6.36 5.27 2.61
CA ASN A 106 7.10 5.59 1.39
C ASN A 106 6.80 7.01 0.89
N LEU A 107 5.53 7.41 0.82
CA LEU A 107 5.15 8.78 0.45
C LEU A 107 5.74 9.84 1.37
N LEU A 108 5.76 9.57 2.69
CA LEU A 108 6.37 10.51 3.64
C LEU A 108 7.89 10.62 3.46
N ARG A 109 8.59 9.50 3.22
CA ARG A 109 10.07 9.45 3.16
C ARG A 109 10.61 9.91 1.81
N GLU A 110 10.05 9.40 0.72
CA GLU A 110 10.60 9.58 -0.62
C GLU A 110 10.00 10.79 -1.36
N HIS A 111 8.77 11.20 -0.99
CA HIS A 111 8.04 12.25 -1.70
C HIS A 111 7.81 13.52 -0.86
N GLY A 112 8.39 13.58 0.34
CA GLY A 112 8.34 14.77 1.19
C GLY A 112 6.93 15.15 1.66
N TYR A 113 6.00 14.20 1.68
CA TYR A 113 4.68 14.43 2.24
C TYR A 113 4.75 14.63 3.75
N THR A 114 3.93 15.52 4.28
CA THR A 114 3.58 15.52 5.69
C THR A 114 2.36 14.63 5.90
N GLN A 115 2.16 14.12 7.13
CA GLN A 115 0.99 13.31 7.43
C GLN A 115 -0.32 14.06 7.17
N ASP A 116 -0.33 15.39 7.40
CA ASP A 116 -1.51 16.24 7.16
C ASP A 116 -1.84 16.33 5.66
N LYS A 117 -0.84 16.63 4.82
CA LYS A 117 -1.00 16.69 3.36
C LYS A 117 -1.43 15.34 2.77
N LEU A 118 -0.86 14.24 3.29
CA LEU A 118 -1.25 12.91 2.86
C LEU A 118 -2.70 12.61 3.23
N ALA A 119 -3.13 12.95 4.47
CA ALA A 119 -4.48 12.77 4.96
C ALA A 119 -5.51 13.50 4.07
N GLU A 120 -5.24 14.77 3.77
CA GLU A 120 -6.07 15.57 2.86
C GLU A 120 -6.14 14.94 1.46
N ARG A 121 -5.00 14.48 0.92
CA ARG A 121 -4.90 13.94 -0.44
C ARG A 121 -5.66 12.63 -0.64
N ILE A 122 -5.69 11.76 0.39
CA ILE A 122 -6.36 10.45 0.32
C ILE A 122 -7.74 10.42 1.01
N GLY A 123 -8.18 11.53 1.61
CA GLY A 123 -9.47 11.64 2.27
C GLY A 123 -9.57 10.81 3.57
N LYS A 124 -8.46 10.66 4.31
CA LYS A 124 -8.42 9.96 5.62
C LYS A 124 -7.98 10.93 6.72
N ASP A 125 -8.30 10.58 7.98
CA ASP A 125 -7.81 11.35 9.11
C ASP A 125 -6.30 11.11 9.33
N ARG A 126 -5.58 12.17 9.72
CA ARG A 126 -4.17 12.10 10.09
C ARG A 126 -3.89 11.03 11.15
N THR A 127 -4.78 10.88 12.12
CA THR A 127 -4.68 9.86 13.18
C THR A 127 -4.72 8.45 12.62
N THR A 128 -5.52 8.19 11.60
CA THR A 128 -5.59 6.90 10.89
C THR A 128 -4.26 6.58 10.23
N ILE A 129 -3.67 7.55 9.51
CA ILE A 129 -2.35 7.39 8.85
C ILE A 129 -1.25 7.13 9.88
N SER A 130 -1.20 7.95 10.94
CA SER A 130 -0.21 7.81 12.02
C SER A 130 -0.31 6.43 12.69
N ASN A 131 -1.52 5.96 12.99
CA ASN A 131 -1.75 4.65 13.60
C ASN A 131 -1.29 3.51 12.69
N LEU A 132 -1.56 3.57 11.39
CA LEU A 132 -1.11 2.55 10.45
C LEU A 132 0.42 2.53 10.33
N ILE A 133 1.06 3.68 10.18
CA ILE A 133 2.52 3.77 10.10
C ILE A 133 3.19 3.22 11.37
N ARG A 134 2.62 3.46 12.55
CA ARG A 134 3.14 2.91 13.81
C ARG A 134 3.16 1.38 13.83
N LEU A 135 2.29 0.69 13.07
CA LEU A 135 2.31 -0.78 12.99
C LEU A 135 3.63 -1.31 12.42
N LEU A 136 4.33 -0.53 11.61
CA LEU A 136 5.64 -0.90 11.05
C LEU A 136 6.77 -0.92 12.11
N GLN A 137 6.53 -0.40 13.31
CA GLN A 137 7.46 -0.45 14.44
C GLN A 137 7.36 -1.77 15.21
N LEU A 138 6.33 -2.56 14.97
CA LEU A 138 6.15 -3.86 15.61
C LEU A 138 7.15 -4.89 15.07
N PRO A 139 7.50 -5.91 15.85
CA PRO A 139 8.26 -7.06 15.39
C PRO A 139 7.65 -7.69 14.14
N GLU A 140 8.49 -8.19 13.24
CA GLU A 140 8.09 -8.77 11.96
C GLU A 140 7.04 -9.89 12.11
N SER A 141 7.16 -10.69 13.16
CA SER A 141 6.20 -11.75 13.47
C SER A 141 4.77 -11.23 13.72
N ILE A 142 4.63 -10.05 14.35
CA ILE A 142 3.33 -9.40 14.58
C ILE A 142 2.81 -8.78 13.27
N GLN A 143 3.69 -8.14 12.50
CA GLN A 143 3.33 -7.61 11.20
C GLN A 143 2.79 -8.71 10.28
N ASN A 144 3.44 -9.87 10.24
CA ASN A 144 3.01 -11.04 9.46
C ASN A 144 1.66 -11.58 9.95
N ASP A 145 1.37 -11.55 11.25
CA ASP A 145 0.06 -11.97 11.76
C ASP A 145 -1.07 -11.05 11.31
N VAL A 146 -0.79 -9.76 11.21
CA VAL A 146 -1.76 -8.79 10.65
C VAL A 146 -1.96 -9.02 9.15
N GLU A 147 -0.89 -9.25 8.39
CA GLU A 147 -0.98 -9.53 6.95
C GLU A 147 -1.76 -10.80 6.64
N LEU A 148 -1.56 -11.85 7.45
CA LEU A 148 -2.25 -13.13 7.32
C LEU A 148 -3.66 -13.14 7.94
N GLY A 149 -4.11 -12.01 8.51
CA GLY A 149 -5.43 -11.89 9.14
C GLY A 149 -5.58 -12.66 10.45
N ARG A 150 -4.49 -13.16 11.06
CA ARG A 150 -4.51 -13.85 12.37
C ARG A 150 -4.82 -12.88 13.51
N MET A 151 -4.51 -11.60 13.32
CA MET A 151 -4.94 -10.51 14.20
C MET A 151 -5.33 -9.29 13.36
N THR A 152 -6.17 -8.43 13.93
CA THR A 152 -6.59 -7.18 13.27
C THR A 152 -5.59 -6.05 13.54
N SER A 153 -5.66 -4.99 12.73
CA SER A 153 -4.90 -3.75 12.98
C SER A 153 -5.22 -3.13 14.35
N GLY A 154 -6.42 -3.37 14.90
CA GLY A 154 -6.80 -2.94 16.26
C GLY A 154 -5.97 -3.63 17.35
N HIS A 155 -5.78 -4.95 17.23
CA HIS A 155 -4.90 -5.69 18.16
C HIS A 155 -3.45 -5.19 18.07
N ALA A 156 -2.93 -5.05 16.85
CA ALA A 156 -1.57 -4.56 16.61
C ALA A 156 -1.37 -3.14 17.15
N ARG A 157 -2.37 -2.25 16.99
CA ARG A 157 -2.34 -0.90 17.58
C ARG A 157 -2.26 -0.89 19.08
N ALA A 158 -2.94 -1.82 19.76
CA ALA A 158 -2.81 -1.96 21.20
C ALA A 158 -1.39 -2.41 21.60
N LEU A 159 -0.83 -3.41 20.90
CA LEU A 159 0.49 -3.95 21.20
C LEU A 159 1.62 -2.93 20.97
N VAL A 160 1.51 -2.04 19.98
CA VAL A 160 2.54 -1.03 19.67
C VAL A 160 2.76 -0.01 20.79
N SER A 161 1.84 0.10 21.74
CA SER A 161 1.97 0.98 22.91
C SER A 161 2.83 0.39 24.02
N LEU A 162 3.18 -0.89 23.95
CA LEU A 162 4.06 -1.54 24.92
C LEU A 162 5.52 -1.11 24.75
N PRO A 163 6.28 -0.90 25.84
CA PRO A 163 7.61 -0.30 25.81
C PRO A 163 8.71 -1.23 25.26
N SER A 164 8.50 -2.55 25.26
CA SER A 164 9.51 -3.50 24.82
C SER A 164 8.96 -4.56 23.87
N GLU A 165 9.83 -5.02 22.97
CA GLU A 165 9.54 -6.11 22.04
C GLU A 165 9.17 -7.41 22.74
N ASP A 166 9.82 -7.73 23.85
CA ASP A 166 9.52 -8.93 24.64
C ASP A 166 8.10 -8.95 25.15
N LEU A 167 7.60 -7.81 25.65
CA LEU A 167 6.21 -7.68 26.10
C LEU A 167 5.23 -7.77 24.93
N GLN A 168 5.58 -7.19 23.78
CA GLN A 168 4.76 -7.27 22.58
C GLN A 168 4.63 -8.72 22.12
N LEU A 169 5.72 -9.47 22.07
CA LEU A 169 5.74 -10.88 21.69
C LEU A 169 5.04 -11.79 22.70
N LEU A 170 5.20 -11.52 23.99
CA LEU A 170 4.50 -12.25 25.06
C LEU A 170 2.99 -12.09 24.93
N LEU A 171 2.49 -10.84 24.82
CA LEU A 171 1.07 -10.61 24.67
C LEU A 171 0.52 -11.13 23.32
N ARG A 172 1.28 -11.02 22.25
CA ARG A 172 0.93 -11.65 20.97
C ARG A 172 0.63 -13.13 21.14
N LYS A 173 1.52 -13.88 21.83
CA LYS A 173 1.33 -15.32 22.07
C LYS A 173 0.03 -15.60 22.82
N GLN A 174 -0.23 -14.87 23.89
CA GLN A 174 -1.44 -15.04 24.68
C GLN A 174 -2.70 -14.67 23.91
N LEU A 175 -2.66 -13.57 23.15
CA LEU A 175 -3.76 -13.11 22.29
C LEU A 175 -4.17 -14.18 21.28
N LEU A 176 -3.21 -14.78 20.59
CA LEU A 176 -3.48 -15.81 19.58
C LEU A 176 -3.97 -17.12 20.21
N GLN A 177 -3.49 -17.49 21.41
CA GLN A 177 -3.91 -18.70 22.11
C GLN A 177 -5.30 -18.59 22.72
N GLN A 178 -5.68 -17.40 23.17
CA GLN A 178 -6.94 -17.18 23.92
C GLN A 178 -7.98 -16.42 23.08
N GLU A 179 -7.67 -16.14 21.82
CA GLU A 179 -8.56 -15.45 20.87
C GLU A 179 -9.15 -14.15 21.43
N TRP A 180 -8.31 -13.33 22.06
CA TRP A 180 -8.78 -12.08 22.67
C TRP A 180 -9.41 -11.14 21.67
N SER A 181 -10.46 -10.45 22.10
CA SER A 181 -10.98 -9.30 21.38
C SER A 181 -10.03 -8.10 21.48
N VAL A 182 -10.18 -7.13 20.59
CA VAL A 182 -9.41 -5.87 20.65
C VAL A 182 -9.55 -5.19 22.00
N ARG A 183 -10.78 -5.16 22.57
CA ARG A 183 -11.05 -4.56 23.90
C ARG A 183 -10.32 -5.27 25.04
N GLU A 184 -10.26 -6.60 25.01
CA GLU A 184 -9.53 -7.37 26.01
C GLU A 184 -8.03 -7.13 25.87
N THR A 185 -7.51 -7.08 24.64
CA THR A 185 -6.11 -6.75 24.36
C THR A 185 -5.74 -5.37 24.91
N GLU A 186 -6.55 -4.35 24.63
CA GLU A 186 -6.35 -2.99 25.16
C GLU A 186 -6.35 -2.95 26.69
N LYS A 187 -7.26 -3.72 27.33
CA LYS A 187 -7.31 -3.84 28.79
C LYS A 187 -6.04 -4.45 29.37
N ARG A 188 -5.54 -5.55 28.76
CA ARG A 188 -4.31 -6.24 29.19
C ARG A 188 -3.08 -5.34 29.03
N VAL A 189 -2.97 -4.67 27.89
CA VAL A 189 -1.90 -3.70 27.64
C VAL A 189 -1.92 -2.60 28.69
N ARG A 190 -3.09 -2.02 29.00
CA ARG A 190 -3.23 -0.98 30.01
C ARG A 190 -2.80 -1.46 31.38
N CYS A 191 -3.20 -2.67 31.80
CA CYS A 191 -2.77 -3.24 33.09
C CYS A 191 -1.24 -3.35 33.16
N LEU A 192 -0.56 -3.78 32.09
CA LEU A 192 0.90 -3.91 32.10
C LEU A 192 1.61 -2.55 32.17
N LEU A 193 1.11 -1.54 31.47
CA LEU A 193 1.66 -0.19 31.54
C LEU A 193 1.58 0.38 32.95
N TYR A 194 0.45 0.25 33.63
CA TYR A 194 0.30 0.71 35.01
C TYR A 194 1.20 -0.04 36.02
N THR A 195 1.44 -1.33 35.83
CA THR A 195 2.34 -2.10 36.71
C THR A 195 3.81 -1.77 36.48
N SER A 196 4.19 -1.41 35.24
CA SER A 196 5.53 -0.97 34.89
C SER A 196 5.86 0.39 35.50
N ASP A 197 4.94 1.37 35.39
CA ASP A 197 5.13 2.70 35.98
C ASP A 197 5.23 2.67 37.49
N ALA A 198 4.42 1.82 38.15
CA ALA A 198 4.47 1.65 39.62
C ALA A 198 5.77 0.99 40.10
N ALA A 199 6.42 0.17 39.29
CA ALA A 199 7.70 -0.47 39.59
C ALA A 199 8.90 0.48 39.45
N ASP A 200 8.82 1.46 38.60
CA ASP A 200 9.88 2.47 38.39
C ASP A 200 9.84 3.56 39.45
N ASP A 201 8.64 3.96 39.88
CA ASP A 201 8.44 4.95 40.98
C ASP A 201 8.91 4.43 42.33
N SER A 202 8.96 3.11 42.53
CA SER A 202 9.45 2.48 43.78
C SER A 202 10.97 2.34 43.85
N ARG A 203 11.72 2.75 42.78
CA ARG A 203 13.20 2.68 42.70
C ARG A 203 13.87 4.05 42.81
N SER A 204 13.11 5.12 42.94
CA SER A 204 13.61 6.50 43.18
C SER A 204 13.47 6.82 44.67
#